data_e75a364ad062a65ff9e14b4b1ce3bc00
#
_entry.id   e75a364ad062a65ff9e14b4b1ce3bc00
#
_cell.length_a   1.000
_cell.length_b   1.000
_cell.length_c   1.000
_cell.angle_alpha   90.00
_cell.angle_beta   90.00
_cell.angle_gamma   90.00
#
_symmetry.space_group_name_H-M   'P 1'
#
loop_
_entity.id
_entity.type
_entity.pdbx_description
1 polymer ?
#
loop_
_entity_poly.entity_id
_entity_poly.type
_entity_poly.pdbx_seq_one_letter_code
_entity_poly.pdbx_strand_id
1 'polypeptide(L)'
;MMSVEEALARILAEIQALPTTQVPLSEALGLVLAQDIVAQEDIPPFSNSAMDGFALLSRDSQPRSGQPPRLRVTGGVAAGYVADQAVTEGTTMRIMTGAPVPPGADTVIQVELTRTEDPQSEWVEIMQAVPPGNNIRPAGEDMHQGQTILLQGNEIGSWEIGVLATLGWANVPVTRRPHVAILGTGDEVIDVDEPLRPGKIRNSNSYLLEAAVRLAGAIPHRLGVARDTVESLREKFTEAIQYDLIITSGGVSVGDFDLVKNIMAEQGHVDFWRINMRPGKPVAFGSIGKVPLLGLPGNPVSAAVTFELFGRPVIRKMLGHTRLLRPQVDVVVTDGVNERVMRRHYVRAWVEWRDGRFVARTTGNQGSHITTSLLHTNALIIVPEGGVQIQAGGSAKALMLTWPEV
;
A
#
# COMPACT_ATOMS: atom_id res chain seq x y z
N MET A 1 -20.53 26.19 7.32
CA MET A 1 -20.15 24.75 7.20
C MET A 1 -18.72 24.70 6.72
N MET A 2 -17.92 23.85 7.33
CA MET A 2 -16.50 23.64 6.99
C MET A 2 -16.37 22.86 5.67
N SER A 3 -15.35 23.11 4.86
CA SER A 3 -15.08 22.27 3.67
C SER A 3 -14.53 20.90 4.08
N VAL A 4 -14.55 19.93 3.16
CA VAL A 4 -13.98 18.59 3.40
C VAL A 4 -12.47 18.70 3.58
N GLU A 5 -11.81 19.52 2.77
CA GLU A 5 -10.37 19.74 2.81
C GLU A 5 -9.92 20.39 4.12
N GLU A 6 -10.66 21.40 4.58
CA GLU A 6 -10.36 22.07 5.85
C GLU A 6 -10.53 21.12 7.04
N ALA A 7 -11.62 20.32 7.06
CA ALA A 7 -11.85 19.35 8.10
C ALA A 7 -10.73 18.30 8.14
N LEU A 8 -10.38 17.76 6.97
CA LEU A 8 -9.31 16.76 6.84
C LEU A 8 -7.96 17.32 7.28
N ALA A 9 -7.63 18.55 6.88
CA ALA A 9 -6.36 19.19 7.28
C ALA A 9 -6.26 19.36 8.79
N ARG A 10 -7.35 19.81 9.46
CA ARG A 10 -7.41 19.93 10.92
C ARG A 10 -7.26 18.58 11.62
N ILE A 11 -7.99 17.54 11.16
CA ILE A 11 -7.87 16.18 11.70
C ILE A 11 -6.42 15.68 11.58
N LEU A 12 -5.86 15.78 10.38
CA LEU A 12 -4.51 15.26 10.14
C LEU A 12 -3.43 16.04 10.90
N ALA A 13 -3.62 17.31 11.23
CA ALA A 13 -2.66 18.08 12.02
C ALA A 13 -2.44 17.49 13.42
N GLU A 14 -3.46 16.88 14.02
CA GLU A 14 -3.40 16.28 15.37
C GLU A 14 -2.88 14.82 15.36
N ILE A 15 -2.72 14.21 14.20
CA ILE A 15 -2.32 12.80 14.09
C ILE A 15 -0.83 12.68 13.86
N GLN A 16 -0.19 11.76 14.59
CA GLN A 16 1.23 11.40 14.44
C GLN A 16 1.36 9.96 13.93
N ALA A 17 2.48 9.67 13.26
CA ALA A 17 2.85 8.28 12.98
C ALA A 17 3.16 7.55 14.28
N LEU A 18 2.79 6.26 14.35
CA LEU A 18 3.06 5.43 15.51
C LEU A 18 4.54 5.03 15.60
N PRO A 19 5.01 4.56 16.77
CA PRO A 19 6.39 4.14 16.95
C PRO A 19 6.83 3.03 15.99
N THR A 20 8.13 3.01 15.70
CA THR A 20 8.78 1.95 14.93
C THR A 20 8.82 0.65 15.71
N THR A 21 8.63 -0.47 15.02
CA THR A 21 8.85 -1.82 15.50
C THR A 21 9.62 -2.64 14.47
N GLN A 22 10.22 -3.75 14.91
CA GLN A 22 10.85 -4.73 14.02
C GLN A 22 9.90 -5.90 13.81
N VAL A 23 9.73 -6.33 12.57
CA VAL A 23 8.95 -7.51 12.24
C VAL A 23 9.77 -8.45 11.35
N PRO A 24 9.57 -9.78 11.43
CA PRO A 24 10.15 -10.71 10.47
C PRO A 24 9.76 -10.32 9.04
N LEU A 25 10.67 -10.48 8.08
CA LEU A 25 10.41 -10.17 6.67
C LEU A 25 9.13 -10.84 6.14
N SER A 26 8.85 -12.07 6.58
CA SER A 26 7.64 -12.82 6.22
C SER A 26 6.32 -12.16 6.68
N GLU A 27 6.37 -11.25 7.66
CA GLU A 27 5.22 -10.55 8.23
C GLU A 27 5.14 -9.08 7.77
N ALA A 28 6.12 -8.62 6.97
CA ALA A 28 6.25 -7.23 6.58
C ALA A 28 5.27 -6.79 5.46
N LEU A 29 4.64 -7.73 4.75
CA LEU A 29 3.72 -7.42 3.65
C LEU A 29 2.57 -6.50 4.09
N GLY A 30 2.37 -5.41 3.33
CA GLY A 30 1.34 -4.39 3.59
C GLY A 30 1.64 -3.47 4.78
N LEU A 31 2.83 -3.59 5.40
CA LEU A 31 3.32 -2.64 6.40
C LEU A 31 4.08 -1.49 5.73
N VAL A 32 4.42 -0.49 6.51
CA VAL A 32 5.06 0.74 6.03
C VAL A 32 6.45 0.86 6.64
N LEU A 33 7.45 1.10 5.81
CA LEU A 33 8.83 1.31 6.24
C LEU A 33 8.92 2.53 7.18
N ALA A 34 9.56 2.31 8.34
CA ALA A 34 9.77 3.35 9.35
C ALA A 34 11.10 4.12 9.17
N GLN A 35 11.95 3.67 8.25
CA GLN A 35 13.21 4.32 7.87
C GLN A 35 13.60 3.96 6.45
N ASP A 36 14.56 4.70 5.89
CA ASP A 36 15.15 4.38 4.60
C ASP A 36 15.93 3.07 4.66
N ILE A 37 15.85 2.30 3.58
CA ILE A 37 16.63 1.08 3.38
C ILE A 37 17.81 1.40 2.47
N VAL A 38 19.00 1.25 3.01
CA VAL A 38 20.26 1.51 2.33
C VAL A 38 20.97 0.19 2.09
N ALA A 39 21.47 -0.01 0.87
CA ALA A 39 22.28 -1.18 0.52
C ALA A 39 23.59 -1.19 1.34
N GLN A 40 23.83 -2.28 2.07
CA GLN A 40 25.03 -2.45 2.91
C GLN A 40 26.22 -3.01 2.11
N GLU A 41 25.96 -3.57 0.94
CA GLU A 41 26.91 -4.17 0.01
C GLU A 41 26.46 -3.97 -1.44
N ASP A 42 27.36 -4.19 -2.37
CA ASP A 42 27.03 -4.18 -3.80
C ASP A 42 26.16 -5.40 -4.17
N ILE A 43 25.21 -5.22 -5.08
CA ILE A 43 24.41 -6.31 -5.64
C ILE A 43 24.58 -6.30 -7.19
N PRO A 44 25.09 -7.37 -7.78
CA PRO A 44 25.69 -8.53 -7.12
C PRO A 44 26.99 -8.16 -6.38
N PRO A 45 27.41 -8.95 -5.35
CA PRO A 45 28.57 -8.61 -4.53
C PRO A 45 29.93 -8.86 -5.25
N PHE A 46 29.91 -9.48 -6.40
CA PHE A 46 31.08 -9.76 -7.25
C PHE A 46 30.70 -9.74 -8.71
N SER A 47 31.69 -9.49 -9.57
CA SER A 47 31.49 -9.61 -11.02
C SER A 47 31.24 -11.05 -11.40
N ASN A 48 30.18 -11.33 -12.17
CA ASN A 48 29.76 -12.67 -12.54
C ASN A 48 29.44 -12.80 -14.02
N SER A 49 29.36 -14.05 -14.50
CA SER A 49 29.03 -14.32 -15.88
C SER A 49 27.54 -14.12 -16.17
N ALA A 50 27.24 -13.41 -17.25
CA ALA A 50 25.90 -13.28 -17.79
C ALA A 50 25.43 -14.49 -18.60
N MET A 51 26.36 -15.37 -19.06
CA MET A 51 26.11 -16.48 -19.97
C MET A 51 26.88 -17.72 -19.54
N ASP A 52 26.42 -18.88 -19.98
CA ASP A 52 27.19 -20.09 -19.94
C ASP A 52 28.25 -20.07 -21.08
N GLY A 53 29.50 -20.40 -20.73
CA GLY A 53 30.56 -20.32 -21.72
C GLY A 53 31.97 -20.51 -21.16
N PHE A 54 32.88 -19.67 -21.60
CA PHE A 54 34.29 -19.71 -21.22
C PHE A 54 34.81 -18.34 -20.84
N ALA A 55 35.40 -18.24 -19.64
CA ALA A 55 36.07 -17.04 -19.14
C ALA A 55 37.52 -17.04 -19.63
N LEU A 56 37.97 -15.96 -20.28
CA LEU A 56 39.28 -15.86 -20.91
C LEU A 56 39.81 -14.42 -20.88
N LEU A 57 41.03 -14.23 -21.34
CA LEU A 57 41.56 -12.92 -21.70
C LEU A 57 41.03 -12.51 -23.09
N SER A 58 40.38 -11.38 -23.21
CA SER A 58 39.79 -10.86 -24.45
C SER A 58 40.79 -10.83 -25.64
N ARG A 59 42.07 -10.51 -25.35
CA ARG A 59 43.16 -10.55 -26.34
C ARG A 59 43.40 -11.93 -26.92
N ASP A 60 43.11 -13.01 -26.18
CA ASP A 60 43.31 -14.39 -26.62
C ASP A 60 42.15 -14.87 -27.49
N SER A 61 41.06 -14.12 -27.60
CA SER A 61 39.97 -14.36 -28.52
C SER A 61 40.28 -13.92 -29.99
N GLN A 62 41.36 -13.15 -30.16
CA GLN A 62 41.70 -12.60 -31.46
C GLN A 62 42.31 -13.64 -32.37
N PRO A 63 41.85 -13.77 -33.65
CA PRO A 63 42.44 -14.70 -34.63
C PRO A 63 43.95 -14.49 -34.80
N ARG A 64 44.72 -15.59 -34.80
CA ARG A 64 46.13 -15.57 -35.09
C ARG A 64 46.37 -16.18 -36.46
N SER A 65 46.99 -15.45 -37.36
CA SER A 65 47.25 -15.88 -38.76
C SER A 65 46.01 -16.37 -39.53
N GLY A 66 44.83 -15.76 -39.22
CA GLY A 66 43.55 -16.10 -39.86
C GLY A 66 42.88 -17.36 -39.34
N GLN A 67 43.44 -18.02 -38.34
CA GLN A 67 42.82 -19.21 -37.70
C GLN A 67 42.17 -18.87 -36.36
N PRO A 68 41.06 -19.56 -35.99
CA PRO A 68 40.47 -19.43 -34.66
C PRO A 68 41.49 -19.80 -33.58
N PRO A 69 41.58 -18.98 -32.50
CA PRO A 69 42.47 -19.33 -31.38
C PRO A 69 41.97 -20.61 -30.70
N ARG A 70 42.93 -21.44 -30.28
CA ARG A 70 42.67 -22.65 -29.49
C ARG A 70 43.24 -22.45 -28.09
N LEU A 71 42.38 -22.47 -27.07
CA LEU A 71 42.74 -22.23 -25.67
C LEU A 71 42.63 -23.52 -24.84
N ARG A 72 43.55 -23.70 -23.90
CA ARG A 72 43.49 -24.80 -22.96
C ARG A 72 42.47 -24.57 -21.86
N VAL A 73 41.56 -25.49 -21.66
CA VAL A 73 40.58 -25.46 -20.55
C VAL A 73 41.24 -25.94 -19.27
N THR A 74 41.43 -25.09 -18.29
CA THR A 74 42.15 -25.42 -17.06
C THR A 74 41.21 -25.80 -15.89
N GLY A 75 39.89 -25.68 -16.09
CA GLY A 75 38.90 -26.01 -15.08
C GLY A 75 37.53 -25.45 -15.40
N GLY A 76 36.65 -25.41 -14.42
CA GLY A 76 35.31 -24.86 -14.55
C GLY A 76 34.80 -24.26 -13.24
N VAL A 77 33.99 -23.20 -13.35
CA VAL A 77 33.36 -22.52 -12.23
C VAL A 77 31.85 -22.56 -12.39
N ALA A 78 31.20 -23.22 -11.47
CA ALA A 78 29.73 -23.20 -11.37
C ALA A 78 29.25 -22.10 -10.42
N ALA A 79 27.98 -21.73 -10.55
CA ALA A 79 27.35 -20.80 -9.60
C ALA A 79 27.45 -21.35 -8.15
N GLY A 80 27.83 -20.48 -7.21
CA GLY A 80 28.06 -20.86 -5.83
C GLY A 80 29.48 -21.33 -5.50
N TYR A 81 30.37 -21.41 -6.51
CA TYR A 81 31.78 -21.76 -6.32
C TYR A 81 32.68 -20.63 -6.83
N VAL A 82 33.91 -20.60 -6.34
CA VAL A 82 34.96 -19.64 -6.73
C VAL A 82 36.08 -20.42 -7.39
N ALA A 83 36.68 -19.85 -8.45
CA ALA A 83 37.84 -20.44 -9.11
C ALA A 83 39.05 -20.49 -8.16
N ASP A 84 39.70 -21.63 -8.07
CA ASP A 84 40.93 -21.87 -7.31
C ASP A 84 42.21 -21.48 -8.07
N GLN A 85 42.08 -21.23 -9.36
CA GLN A 85 43.17 -20.84 -10.25
C GLN A 85 42.81 -19.59 -11.07
N ALA A 86 43.83 -18.85 -11.51
CA ALA A 86 43.65 -17.72 -12.42
C ALA A 86 43.69 -18.16 -13.87
N VAL A 87 42.95 -17.46 -14.71
CA VAL A 87 43.08 -17.54 -16.18
C VAL A 87 44.34 -16.77 -16.59
N THR A 88 45.17 -17.41 -17.40
CA THR A 88 46.40 -16.85 -17.94
C THR A 88 46.44 -16.90 -19.46
N GLU A 89 47.42 -16.30 -20.12
CA GLU A 89 47.53 -16.33 -21.58
C GLU A 89 47.51 -17.76 -22.14
N GLY A 90 46.71 -17.95 -23.16
CA GLY A 90 46.49 -19.27 -23.79
C GLY A 90 45.59 -20.23 -23.00
N THR A 91 45.05 -19.80 -21.88
CA THR A 91 44.14 -20.64 -21.06
C THR A 91 42.73 -20.03 -20.94
N THR A 92 41.80 -20.88 -20.57
CA THR A 92 40.42 -20.47 -20.28
C THR A 92 39.81 -21.37 -19.22
N MET A 93 38.74 -20.91 -18.58
CA MET A 93 37.92 -21.71 -17.69
C MET A 93 36.47 -21.78 -18.16
N ARG A 94 35.86 -22.95 -18.09
CA ARG A 94 34.44 -23.11 -18.32
C ARG A 94 33.70 -22.34 -17.19
N ILE A 95 32.67 -21.57 -17.55
CA ILE A 95 31.93 -20.76 -16.55
C ILE A 95 30.43 -20.90 -16.80
N MET A 96 29.66 -21.00 -15.72
CA MET A 96 28.22 -21.02 -15.75
C MET A 96 27.66 -19.63 -15.43
N THR A 97 26.48 -19.34 -15.95
CA THR A 97 25.73 -18.11 -15.66
C THR A 97 25.61 -17.88 -14.14
N GLY A 98 25.93 -16.66 -13.68
CA GLY A 98 25.93 -16.30 -12.26
C GLY A 98 27.17 -16.71 -11.47
N ALA A 99 28.10 -17.49 -12.08
CA ALA A 99 29.36 -17.84 -11.41
C ALA A 99 30.32 -16.62 -11.38
N PRO A 100 31.10 -16.45 -10.29
CA PRO A 100 32.12 -15.41 -10.20
C PRO A 100 33.12 -15.52 -11.36
N VAL A 101 33.47 -14.38 -11.96
CA VAL A 101 34.50 -14.36 -13.02
C VAL A 101 35.84 -14.74 -12.40
N PRO A 102 36.55 -15.75 -12.94
CA PRO A 102 37.85 -16.17 -12.45
C PRO A 102 38.88 -15.04 -12.48
N PRO A 103 39.80 -14.97 -11.50
CA PRO A 103 40.90 -14.01 -11.55
C PRO A 103 41.66 -14.10 -12.87
N GLY A 104 42.04 -12.97 -13.44
CA GLY A 104 42.78 -12.87 -14.70
C GLY A 104 41.89 -12.84 -15.96
N ALA A 105 40.67 -13.38 -15.93
CA ALA A 105 39.74 -13.23 -17.04
C ALA A 105 39.14 -11.81 -17.09
N ASP A 106 39.02 -11.24 -18.29
CA ASP A 106 38.42 -9.92 -18.53
C ASP A 106 37.21 -9.99 -19.46
N THR A 107 36.82 -11.20 -19.89
CA THR A 107 35.69 -11.41 -20.80
C THR A 107 35.11 -12.84 -20.65
N VAL A 108 33.86 -13.00 -21.02
CA VAL A 108 33.20 -14.31 -21.16
C VAL A 108 32.66 -14.45 -22.57
N ILE A 109 33.03 -15.54 -23.24
CA ILE A 109 32.43 -15.93 -24.52
C ILE A 109 31.38 -17.02 -24.28
N GLN A 110 30.20 -16.84 -24.86
CA GLN A 110 29.14 -17.82 -24.76
C GLN A 110 29.47 -19.11 -25.53
N VAL A 111 28.96 -20.26 -25.05
CA VAL A 111 29.29 -21.58 -25.62
C VAL A 111 28.98 -21.70 -27.09
N GLU A 112 27.94 -21.01 -27.59
CA GLU A 112 27.51 -21.02 -29.00
C GLU A 112 28.53 -20.41 -29.95
N LEU A 113 29.44 -19.58 -29.46
CA LEU A 113 30.52 -18.95 -30.22
C LEU A 113 31.87 -19.69 -30.05
N THR A 114 31.82 -20.95 -29.60
CA THR A 114 32.99 -21.80 -29.42
C THR A 114 32.80 -23.16 -30.10
N ARG A 115 33.88 -23.88 -30.28
CA ARG A 115 33.86 -25.25 -30.76
C ARG A 115 34.74 -26.14 -29.87
N THR A 116 34.17 -27.23 -29.35
CA THR A 116 34.88 -28.28 -28.61
C THR A 116 34.65 -29.62 -29.26
N GLU A 117 35.62 -30.52 -29.16
CA GLU A 117 35.49 -31.90 -29.70
C GLU A 117 34.45 -32.70 -28.92
N ASP A 118 34.42 -32.52 -27.62
CA ASP A 118 33.43 -33.05 -26.68
C ASP A 118 33.25 -32.11 -25.48
N PRO A 119 32.22 -32.30 -24.64
CA PRO A 119 31.97 -31.46 -23.46
C PRO A 119 33.08 -31.48 -22.39
N GLN A 120 33.97 -32.47 -22.41
CA GLN A 120 35.09 -32.63 -21.46
C GLN A 120 36.43 -32.32 -22.11
N SER A 121 36.46 -31.81 -23.35
CA SER A 121 37.69 -31.48 -24.09
C SER A 121 38.58 -30.51 -23.24
N GLU A 122 39.88 -30.83 -23.18
CA GLU A 122 40.89 -29.95 -22.63
C GLU A 122 41.15 -28.69 -23.48
N TRP A 123 40.54 -28.60 -24.66
CA TRP A 123 40.75 -27.52 -25.61
C TRP A 123 39.44 -27.00 -26.16
N VAL A 124 39.37 -25.66 -26.34
CA VAL A 124 38.27 -24.99 -26.99
C VAL A 124 38.78 -24.05 -28.09
N GLU A 125 38.11 -24.05 -29.21
CA GLU A 125 38.33 -23.09 -30.30
C GLU A 125 37.36 -21.88 -30.14
N ILE A 126 37.90 -20.70 -30.23
CA ILE A 126 37.14 -19.44 -30.12
C ILE A 126 36.77 -18.97 -31.51
N MET A 127 35.48 -19.03 -31.85
CA MET A 127 34.99 -18.79 -33.22
C MET A 127 34.75 -17.29 -33.48
N GLN A 128 34.75 -16.44 -32.45
CA GLN A 128 34.52 -15.00 -32.57
C GLN A 128 35.37 -14.23 -31.57
N ALA A 129 36.00 -13.16 -32.02
CA ALA A 129 36.70 -12.22 -31.15
C ALA A 129 35.67 -11.44 -30.29
N VAL A 130 35.95 -11.28 -28.99
CA VAL A 130 35.09 -10.58 -28.02
C VAL A 130 35.89 -9.47 -27.31
N PRO A 131 35.25 -8.34 -27.05
CA PRO A 131 35.91 -7.24 -26.32
C PRO A 131 36.01 -7.55 -24.82
N PRO A 132 36.87 -6.80 -24.08
CA PRO A 132 36.84 -6.79 -22.61
C PRO A 132 35.45 -6.46 -22.08
N GLY A 133 35.05 -7.06 -20.96
CA GLY A 133 33.76 -6.86 -20.31
C GLY A 133 32.58 -7.58 -20.95
N ASN A 134 32.78 -8.26 -22.09
CA ASN A 134 31.69 -8.99 -22.77
C ASN A 134 31.14 -10.09 -21.87
N ASN A 135 29.79 -10.13 -21.72
CA ASN A 135 29.05 -11.08 -20.89
C ASN A 135 29.50 -11.13 -19.41
N ILE A 136 30.06 -10.04 -18.89
CA ILE A 136 30.37 -9.88 -17.47
C ILE A 136 29.40 -8.87 -16.88
N ARG A 137 28.67 -9.26 -15.84
CA ARG A 137 27.92 -8.34 -14.98
C ARG A 137 28.84 -7.87 -13.89
N PRO A 138 29.17 -6.57 -13.79
CA PRO A 138 30.02 -6.06 -12.73
C PRO A 138 29.38 -6.16 -11.35
N ALA A 139 30.22 -6.17 -10.31
CA ALA A 139 29.73 -5.97 -8.95
C ALA A 139 28.98 -4.63 -8.86
N GLY A 140 27.85 -4.61 -8.16
CA GLY A 140 27.03 -3.43 -7.97
C GLY A 140 26.19 -3.02 -9.20
N GLU A 141 26.08 -3.84 -10.25
CA GLU A 141 25.31 -3.49 -11.45
C GLU A 141 23.85 -3.13 -11.14
N ASP A 142 23.24 -3.78 -10.15
CA ASP A 142 21.86 -3.52 -9.73
C ASP A 142 21.79 -2.48 -8.62
N MET A 143 22.57 -2.66 -7.54
CA MET A 143 22.59 -1.75 -6.38
C MET A 143 24.02 -1.57 -5.88
N HIS A 144 24.40 -0.32 -5.59
CA HIS A 144 25.69 0.01 -5.00
C HIS A 144 25.62 0.13 -3.48
N GLN A 145 26.68 -0.27 -2.79
CA GLN A 145 26.84 -0.02 -1.36
C GLN A 145 26.64 1.48 -1.06
N GLY A 146 25.81 1.78 -0.03
CA GLY A 146 25.48 3.15 0.36
C GLY A 146 24.31 3.77 -0.41
N GLN A 147 23.80 3.12 -1.45
CA GLN A 147 22.62 3.58 -2.20
C GLN A 147 21.35 3.39 -1.37
N THR A 148 20.52 4.44 -1.30
CA THR A 148 19.15 4.32 -0.74
C THR A 148 18.25 3.64 -1.77
N ILE A 149 17.68 2.49 -1.39
CA ILE A 149 16.88 1.64 -2.28
C ILE A 149 15.38 1.84 -2.05
N LEU A 150 14.94 1.86 -0.77
CA LEU A 150 13.55 2.12 -0.42
C LEU A 150 13.49 3.27 0.59
N LEU A 151 12.44 4.08 0.50
CA LEU A 151 12.27 5.26 1.36
C LEU A 151 11.33 4.97 2.53
N GLN A 152 11.57 5.64 3.65
CA GLN A 152 10.61 5.74 4.74
C GLN A 152 9.23 6.13 4.20
N GLY A 153 8.17 5.50 4.71
CA GLY A 153 6.79 5.73 4.26
C GLY A 153 6.38 4.94 3.01
N ASN A 154 7.29 4.16 2.40
CA ASN A 154 6.92 3.19 1.38
C ASN A 154 6.13 2.04 1.99
N GLU A 155 5.04 1.66 1.33
CA GLU A 155 4.30 0.43 1.63
C GLU A 155 5.07 -0.77 1.08
N ILE A 156 5.21 -1.83 1.87
CA ILE A 156 5.95 -3.04 1.51
C ILE A 156 5.01 -3.97 0.75
N GLY A 157 5.18 -4.04 -0.56
CA GLY A 157 4.54 -5.01 -1.44
C GLY A 157 5.42 -6.23 -1.71
N SER A 158 5.00 -7.08 -2.64
CA SER A 158 5.75 -8.29 -3.01
C SER A 158 7.13 -7.99 -3.62
N TRP A 159 7.26 -6.89 -4.35
CA TRP A 159 8.53 -6.48 -4.95
C TRP A 159 9.50 -5.97 -3.90
N GLU A 160 9.03 -5.16 -2.95
CA GLU A 160 9.82 -4.67 -1.82
C GLU A 160 10.29 -5.82 -0.92
N ILE A 161 9.47 -6.87 -0.70
CA ILE A 161 9.89 -8.09 0.01
C ILE A 161 11.07 -8.75 -0.71
N GLY A 162 11.02 -8.88 -2.05
CA GLY A 162 12.11 -9.44 -2.84
C GLY A 162 13.41 -8.63 -2.71
N VAL A 163 13.31 -7.31 -2.79
CA VAL A 163 14.45 -6.40 -2.63
C VAL A 163 15.03 -6.48 -1.21
N LEU A 164 14.19 -6.45 -0.17
CA LEU A 164 14.61 -6.59 1.22
C LEU A 164 15.33 -7.92 1.48
N ALA A 165 14.83 -9.02 0.89
CA ALA A 165 15.48 -10.31 0.96
C ALA A 165 16.86 -10.31 0.29
N THR A 166 16.97 -9.69 -0.90
CA THR A 166 18.25 -9.54 -1.62
C THR A 166 19.27 -8.75 -0.79
N LEU A 167 18.81 -7.74 -0.05
CA LEU A 167 19.64 -6.93 0.85
C LEU A 167 19.88 -7.55 2.23
N GLY A 168 19.41 -8.79 2.48
CA GLY A 168 19.64 -9.53 3.73
C GLY A 168 18.83 -9.06 4.94
N TRP A 169 17.74 -8.33 4.74
CA TRP A 169 16.88 -7.87 5.83
C TRP A 169 15.98 -9.00 6.36
N ALA A 170 16.44 -9.74 7.36
CA ALA A 170 15.63 -10.77 8.04
C ALA A 170 14.53 -10.17 8.93
N ASN A 171 14.80 -9.00 9.52
CA ASN A 171 13.83 -8.21 10.28
C ASN A 171 13.77 -6.80 9.68
N VAL A 172 12.56 -6.28 9.50
CA VAL A 172 12.29 -5.02 8.80
C VAL A 172 11.77 -3.97 9.78
N PRO A 173 12.35 -2.76 9.81
CA PRO A 173 11.85 -1.66 10.63
C PRO A 173 10.59 -1.07 9.98
N VAL A 174 9.45 -1.23 10.64
CA VAL A 174 8.14 -0.76 10.16
C VAL A 174 7.46 0.10 11.21
N THR A 175 6.52 0.93 10.78
CA THR A 175 5.61 1.60 11.71
C THR A 175 4.62 0.58 12.27
N ARG A 176 4.44 0.59 13.59
CA ARG A 176 3.49 -0.30 14.28
C ARG A 176 2.06 -0.07 13.77
N ARG A 177 1.30 -1.14 13.60
CA ARG A 177 -0.14 -1.04 13.26
C ARG A 177 -0.93 -0.39 14.39
N PRO A 178 -1.82 0.58 14.09
CA PRO A 178 -2.70 1.15 15.11
C PRO A 178 -3.78 0.15 15.53
N HIS A 179 -4.05 0.09 16.84
CA HIS A 179 -5.21 -0.56 17.40
C HIS A 179 -6.35 0.44 17.47
N VAL A 180 -7.48 0.13 16.83
CA VAL A 180 -8.61 1.05 16.67
C VAL A 180 -9.84 0.52 17.42
N ALA A 181 -10.28 1.25 18.45
CA ALA A 181 -11.52 0.97 19.14
C ALA A 181 -12.71 1.43 18.28
N ILE A 182 -13.71 0.57 18.11
CA ILE A 182 -14.95 0.87 17.38
C ILE A 182 -16.13 0.72 18.33
N LEU A 183 -16.85 1.83 18.51
CA LEU A 183 -17.97 1.94 19.44
C LEU A 183 -19.24 2.36 18.69
N GLY A 184 -20.28 1.53 18.73
CA GLY A 184 -21.64 1.94 18.36
C GLY A 184 -22.30 2.72 19.51
N THR A 185 -23.20 3.66 19.17
CA THR A 185 -24.04 4.37 20.16
C THR A 185 -25.49 4.37 19.71
N GLY A 186 -26.41 4.36 20.65
CA GLY A 186 -27.85 4.45 20.42
C GLY A 186 -28.63 3.31 21.09
N ASP A 187 -29.70 3.68 21.80
CA ASP A 187 -30.56 2.71 22.46
C ASP A 187 -31.33 1.81 21.47
N GLU A 188 -31.50 2.26 20.20
CA GLU A 188 -32.13 1.49 19.15
C GLU A 188 -31.25 0.37 18.61
N VAL A 189 -29.93 0.41 18.85
CA VAL A 189 -28.94 -0.49 18.24
C VAL A 189 -28.77 -1.76 19.09
N ILE A 190 -28.92 -2.92 18.43
CA ILE A 190 -28.66 -4.25 19.04
C ILE A 190 -27.61 -5.00 18.22
N ASP A 191 -26.95 -6.01 18.79
CA ASP A 191 -25.97 -6.80 18.04
C ASP A 191 -26.64 -7.72 17.00
N VAL A 192 -25.84 -8.26 16.08
CA VAL A 192 -26.35 -8.98 14.89
C VAL A 192 -27.01 -10.31 15.23
N ASP A 193 -26.63 -10.95 16.32
CA ASP A 193 -27.16 -12.23 16.84
C ASP A 193 -28.39 -12.05 17.72
N GLU A 194 -28.68 -10.83 18.14
CA GLU A 194 -29.90 -10.57 18.94
C GLU A 194 -31.17 -10.59 18.06
N PRO A 195 -32.29 -11.13 18.59
CA PRO A 195 -33.56 -11.10 17.87
C PRO A 195 -34.07 -9.66 17.71
N LEU A 196 -34.52 -9.31 16.49
CA LEU A 196 -35.12 -8.00 16.24
C LEU A 196 -36.43 -7.85 17.05
N ARG A 197 -36.55 -6.66 17.65
CA ARG A 197 -37.74 -6.23 18.41
C ARG A 197 -38.25 -4.90 17.83
N PRO A 198 -39.50 -4.51 18.03
CA PRO A 198 -40.01 -3.22 17.63
C PRO A 198 -39.09 -2.07 18.12
N GLY A 199 -38.77 -1.13 17.25
CA GLY A 199 -37.89 0.01 17.55
C GLY A 199 -36.41 -0.31 17.60
N LYS A 200 -35.97 -1.53 17.29
CA LYS A 200 -34.54 -1.91 17.25
C LYS A 200 -34.04 -2.13 15.83
N ILE A 201 -32.78 -1.80 15.63
CA ILE A 201 -32.03 -2.06 14.39
C ILE A 201 -30.71 -2.78 14.72
N ARG A 202 -30.18 -3.55 13.77
CA ARG A 202 -28.89 -4.24 13.95
C ARG A 202 -27.71 -3.32 13.79
N ASN A 203 -26.69 -3.55 14.60
CA ASN A 203 -25.39 -2.83 14.58
C ASN A 203 -24.58 -3.18 13.32
N SER A 204 -25.03 -2.74 12.15
CA SER A 204 -24.31 -2.96 10.90
C SER A 204 -23.05 -2.09 10.77
N ASN A 205 -23.05 -0.90 11.39
CA ASN A 205 -21.95 0.06 11.26
C ASN A 205 -20.67 -0.44 11.92
N SER A 206 -20.73 -1.03 13.11
CA SER A 206 -19.53 -1.54 13.78
C SER A 206 -18.84 -2.64 12.97
N TYR A 207 -19.60 -3.51 12.30
CA TYR A 207 -19.04 -4.55 11.43
C TYR A 207 -18.48 -3.98 10.13
N LEU A 208 -19.16 -3.01 9.51
CA LEU A 208 -18.67 -2.29 8.34
C LEU A 208 -17.37 -1.57 8.67
N LEU A 209 -17.31 -0.84 9.78
CA LEU A 209 -16.14 -0.10 10.21
C LEU A 209 -14.99 -1.04 10.62
N GLU A 210 -15.26 -2.17 11.26
CA GLU A 210 -14.25 -3.20 11.53
C GLU A 210 -13.56 -3.66 10.25
N ALA A 211 -14.35 -4.01 9.23
CA ALA A 211 -13.81 -4.40 7.92
C ALA A 211 -13.02 -3.26 7.26
N ALA A 212 -13.55 -2.04 7.29
CA ALA A 212 -12.92 -0.86 6.69
C ALA A 212 -11.60 -0.48 7.39
N VAL A 213 -11.53 -0.56 8.72
CA VAL A 213 -10.33 -0.35 9.54
C VAL A 213 -9.26 -1.39 9.18
N ARG A 214 -9.66 -2.67 9.06
CA ARG A 214 -8.74 -3.75 8.67
C ARG A 214 -8.19 -3.55 7.25
N LEU A 215 -9.02 -3.16 6.30
CA LEU A 215 -8.61 -2.81 4.94
C LEU A 215 -7.72 -1.55 4.86
N ALA A 216 -7.85 -0.65 5.83
CA ALA A 216 -6.96 0.51 5.95
C ALA A 216 -5.58 0.16 6.55
N GLY A 217 -5.37 -1.08 7.03
CA GLY A 217 -4.12 -1.60 7.57
C GLY A 217 -4.02 -1.61 9.10
N ALA A 218 -5.09 -1.23 9.82
CA ALA A 218 -5.14 -1.21 11.28
C ALA A 218 -5.73 -2.49 11.88
N ILE A 219 -5.62 -2.63 13.20
CA ILE A 219 -6.18 -3.73 13.99
C ILE A 219 -7.46 -3.22 14.68
N PRO A 220 -8.65 -3.64 14.24
CA PRO A 220 -9.91 -3.19 14.82
C PRO A 220 -10.26 -3.97 16.09
N HIS A 221 -10.89 -3.25 17.05
CA HIS A 221 -11.46 -3.80 18.27
C HIS A 221 -12.89 -3.26 18.46
N ARG A 222 -13.90 -4.13 18.33
CA ARG A 222 -15.29 -3.74 18.57
C ARG A 222 -15.57 -3.79 20.06
N LEU A 223 -15.96 -2.64 20.64
CA LEU A 223 -16.30 -2.50 22.05
C LEU A 223 -17.82 -2.66 22.31
N GLY A 224 -18.59 -3.01 21.27
CA GLY A 224 -20.04 -3.17 21.34
C GLY A 224 -20.80 -1.84 21.18
N VAL A 225 -21.94 -1.72 21.84
CA VAL A 225 -22.84 -0.56 21.75
C VAL A 225 -22.94 0.08 23.12
N ALA A 226 -22.63 1.37 23.20
CA ALA A 226 -22.94 2.18 24.38
C ALA A 226 -24.42 2.61 24.33
N ARG A 227 -25.09 2.53 25.45
CA ARG A 227 -26.43 3.09 25.62
C ARG A 227 -26.33 4.60 25.79
N ASP A 228 -27.43 5.30 25.52
CA ASP A 228 -27.50 6.76 25.65
C ASP A 228 -27.62 7.19 27.13
N THR A 229 -26.70 6.65 27.96
CA THR A 229 -26.53 7.02 29.38
C THR A 229 -25.11 7.42 29.68
N VAL A 230 -24.92 8.34 30.66
CA VAL A 230 -23.60 8.85 31.10
C VAL A 230 -22.70 7.70 31.53
N GLU A 231 -23.24 6.75 32.29
CA GLU A 231 -22.52 5.62 32.87
C GLU A 231 -22.00 4.70 31.79
N SER A 232 -22.85 4.33 30.82
CA SER A 232 -22.49 3.42 29.72
C SER A 232 -21.43 4.03 28.79
N LEU A 233 -21.57 5.29 28.44
CA LEU A 233 -20.61 6.00 27.63
C LEU A 233 -19.26 6.15 28.34
N ARG A 234 -19.29 6.50 29.64
CA ARG A 234 -18.05 6.67 30.44
C ARG A 234 -17.30 5.34 30.57
N GLU A 235 -17.98 4.23 30.83
CA GLU A 235 -17.41 2.89 30.88
C GLU A 235 -16.72 2.57 29.56
N LYS A 236 -17.41 2.75 28.43
CA LYS A 236 -16.89 2.44 27.11
C LYS A 236 -15.73 3.35 26.70
N PHE A 237 -15.73 4.62 27.02
CA PHE A 237 -14.59 5.49 26.77
C PHE A 237 -13.38 5.15 27.66
N THR A 238 -13.61 4.73 28.91
CA THR A 238 -12.53 4.24 29.80
C THR A 238 -11.87 2.97 29.22
N GLU A 239 -12.64 2.08 28.60
CA GLU A 239 -12.12 0.94 27.85
C GLU A 239 -11.39 1.38 26.57
N ALA A 240 -11.93 2.37 25.85
CA ALA A 240 -11.42 2.82 24.56
C ALA A 240 -10.08 3.57 24.62
N ILE A 241 -9.72 4.20 25.72
CA ILE A 241 -8.45 4.93 25.87
C ILE A 241 -7.19 4.03 25.89
N GLN A 242 -7.35 2.69 25.92
CA GLN A 242 -6.24 1.73 25.82
C GLN A 242 -5.79 1.52 24.36
N TYR A 243 -6.48 2.10 23.41
CA TYR A 243 -6.23 1.95 21.97
C TYR A 243 -5.56 3.21 21.39
N ASP A 244 -5.20 3.18 20.11
CA ASP A 244 -4.50 4.28 19.44
C ASP A 244 -5.47 5.29 18.80
N LEU A 245 -6.68 4.84 18.45
CA LEU A 245 -7.74 5.65 17.85
C LEU A 245 -9.10 5.13 18.30
N ILE A 246 -10.01 6.05 18.57
CA ILE A 246 -11.41 5.75 18.88
C ILE A 246 -12.27 6.17 17.67
N ILE A 247 -13.07 5.26 17.14
CA ILE A 247 -14.09 5.57 16.13
C ILE A 247 -15.46 5.27 16.72
N THR A 248 -16.32 6.29 16.79
CA THR A 248 -17.73 6.10 17.17
C THR A 248 -18.63 6.16 15.94
N SER A 249 -19.73 5.41 15.95
CA SER A 249 -20.80 5.49 14.96
C SER A 249 -22.12 5.76 15.65
N GLY A 250 -22.73 6.89 15.33
CA GLY A 250 -23.88 7.45 16.05
C GLY A 250 -23.45 8.51 17.08
N GLY A 251 -24.40 9.07 17.82
CA GLY A 251 -24.16 10.07 18.88
C GLY A 251 -23.61 11.43 18.42
N VAL A 252 -23.53 11.68 17.09
CA VAL A 252 -23.04 12.95 16.50
C VAL A 252 -24.20 13.79 15.91
N SER A 253 -25.46 13.40 16.14
CA SER A 253 -26.65 14.10 15.65
C SER A 253 -27.13 15.18 16.64
N VAL A 254 -27.95 16.11 16.17
CA VAL A 254 -28.32 17.36 16.89
C VAL A 254 -29.17 17.10 18.17
N GLY A 255 -29.73 15.89 18.37
CA GLY A 255 -30.58 15.52 19.52
C GLY A 255 -29.81 14.88 20.68
N ASP A 256 -28.72 14.16 20.40
CA ASP A 256 -27.93 13.42 21.39
C ASP A 256 -26.70 14.22 21.86
N PHE A 257 -26.61 15.48 21.40
CA PHE A 257 -25.44 16.34 21.52
C PHE A 257 -25.01 16.63 22.96
N ASP A 258 -25.96 16.78 23.87
CA ASP A 258 -25.65 17.29 25.20
C ASP A 258 -24.99 16.21 26.08
N LEU A 259 -25.42 14.96 26.01
CA LEU A 259 -24.89 13.89 26.84
C LEU A 259 -23.48 13.46 26.41
N VAL A 260 -23.32 13.09 25.13
CA VAL A 260 -22.03 12.70 24.56
C VAL A 260 -21.02 13.84 24.66
N LYS A 261 -21.45 15.07 24.37
CA LYS A 261 -20.63 16.28 24.45
C LYS A 261 -20.15 16.57 25.87
N ASN A 262 -21.02 16.43 26.90
CA ASN A 262 -20.67 16.68 28.28
C ASN A 262 -19.63 15.68 28.80
N ILE A 263 -19.79 14.38 28.47
CA ILE A 263 -18.84 13.34 28.87
C ILE A 263 -17.50 13.51 28.15
N MET A 264 -17.53 13.84 26.86
CA MET A 264 -16.33 14.11 26.10
C MET A 264 -15.59 15.36 26.63
N ALA A 265 -16.32 16.40 27.05
CA ALA A 265 -15.73 17.61 27.67
C ALA A 265 -15.13 17.35 29.05
N GLU A 266 -15.64 16.38 29.80
CA GLU A 266 -15.07 15.98 31.11
C GLU A 266 -13.78 15.16 30.96
N GLN A 267 -13.67 14.34 29.89
CA GLN A 267 -12.57 13.39 29.68
C GLN A 267 -11.57 13.79 28.58
N GLY A 268 -11.86 14.87 27.86
CA GLY A 268 -11.04 15.31 26.73
C GLY A 268 -11.57 16.57 26.06
N HIS A 269 -11.22 16.76 24.81
CA HIS A 269 -11.69 17.85 23.96
C HIS A 269 -12.25 17.29 22.67
N VAL A 270 -13.51 17.55 22.36
CA VAL A 270 -14.14 17.10 21.12
C VAL A 270 -14.96 18.22 20.50
N ASP A 271 -14.62 18.54 19.26
CA ASP A 271 -15.33 19.48 18.41
C ASP A 271 -16.36 18.75 17.53
N PHE A 272 -17.54 19.32 17.43
CA PHE A 272 -18.60 18.82 16.55
C PHE A 272 -18.73 19.72 15.33
N TRP A 273 -18.46 19.16 14.17
CA TRP A 273 -18.43 19.90 12.91
C TRP A 273 -19.63 19.62 12.04
N ARG A 274 -20.04 20.63 11.29
CA ARG A 274 -20.97 20.49 10.15
C ARG A 274 -20.19 20.67 8.87
N ILE A 275 -19.89 19.57 8.22
CA ILE A 275 -19.10 19.56 6.98
C ILE A 275 -20.00 19.78 5.78
N ASN A 276 -19.53 20.54 4.79
CA ASN A 276 -20.28 20.88 3.58
C ASN A 276 -20.27 19.72 2.57
N MET A 277 -20.75 18.55 3.01
CA MET A 277 -20.81 17.34 2.20
C MET A 277 -22.13 16.58 2.34
N ARG A 278 -22.39 15.68 1.40
CA ARG A 278 -23.46 14.68 1.40
C ARG A 278 -22.93 13.38 0.79
N PRO A 279 -23.19 12.21 1.41
CA PRO A 279 -23.70 12.04 2.79
C PRO A 279 -22.65 12.42 3.83
N GLY A 280 -22.99 12.45 5.13
CA GLY A 280 -22.00 12.58 6.20
C GLY A 280 -21.77 14.01 6.70
N LYS A 281 -22.83 14.85 6.76
CA LYS A 281 -22.74 16.25 7.25
C LYS A 281 -22.19 16.38 8.68
N PRO A 282 -22.68 15.64 9.71
CA PRO A 282 -22.15 15.73 11.06
C PRO A 282 -20.92 14.83 11.21
N VAL A 283 -19.84 15.35 11.77
CA VAL A 283 -18.62 14.62 12.15
C VAL A 283 -18.14 15.24 13.47
N ALA A 284 -17.67 14.41 14.40
CA ALA A 284 -16.98 14.85 15.58
C ALA A 284 -15.50 14.47 15.50
N PHE A 285 -14.62 15.36 15.96
CA PHE A 285 -13.20 15.08 16.08
C PHE A 285 -12.62 15.72 17.34
N GLY A 286 -11.67 15.03 17.96
CA GLY A 286 -10.99 15.47 19.16
C GLY A 286 -10.20 14.35 19.81
N SER A 287 -10.16 14.33 21.15
CA SER A 287 -9.47 13.30 21.92
C SER A 287 -10.20 12.98 23.22
N ILE A 288 -10.08 11.72 23.65
CA ILE A 288 -10.39 11.29 25.02
C ILE A 288 -9.07 10.96 25.71
N GLY A 289 -8.75 11.70 26.75
CA GLY A 289 -7.38 11.70 27.28
C GLY A 289 -6.38 12.13 26.22
N LYS A 290 -5.49 11.21 25.82
CA LYS A 290 -4.51 11.42 24.73
C LYS A 290 -4.86 10.70 23.43
N VAL A 291 -5.97 9.98 23.41
CA VAL A 291 -6.35 9.12 22.28
C VAL A 291 -7.25 9.90 21.33
N PRO A 292 -6.89 10.05 20.05
CA PRO A 292 -7.74 10.70 19.05
C PRO A 292 -9.09 9.99 18.94
N LEU A 293 -10.15 10.79 18.78
CA LEU A 293 -11.51 10.31 18.57
C LEU A 293 -12.07 10.88 17.27
N LEU A 294 -12.66 10.00 16.45
CA LEU A 294 -13.40 10.36 15.26
C LEU A 294 -14.84 9.83 15.38
N GLY A 295 -15.80 10.75 15.53
CA GLY A 295 -17.22 10.44 15.58
C GLY A 295 -17.85 10.51 14.19
N LEU A 296 -18.43 9.38 13.74
CA LEU A 296 -19.04 9.20 12.43
C LEU A 296 -20.58 9.17 12.55
N PRO A 297 -21.31 9.54 11.48
CA PRO A 297 -22.77 9.50 11.46
C PRO A 297 -23.34 8.09 11.69
N GLY A 298 -24.56 8.02 12.28
CA GLY A 298 -25.28 6.76 12.49
C GLY A 298 -25.82 6.10 11.20
N ASN A 299 -26.11 6.86 10.14
CA ASN A 299 -26.55 6.28 8.86
C ASN A 299 -25.41 5.49 8.19
N PRO A 300 -25.62 4.21 7.78
CA PRO A 300 -24.53 3.34 7.31
C PRO A 300 -23.72 3.89 6.14
N VAL A 301 -24.38 4.43 5.13
CA VAL A 301 -23.68 5.03 3.96
C VAL A 301 -22.92 6.29 4.35
N SER A 302 -23.46 7.07 5.29
CA SER A 302 -22.74 8.25 5.81
C SER A 302 -21.49 7.82 6.60
N ALA A 303 -21.59 6.79 7.44
CA ALA A 303 -20.45 6.22 8.16
C ALA A 303 -19.37 5.72 7.21
N ALA A 304 -19.74 4.95 6.18
CA ALA A 304 -18.81 4.45 5.17
C ALA A 304 -18.09 5.58 4.42
N VAL A 305 -18.84 6.56 3.89
CA VAL A 305 -18.25 7.67 3.12
C VAL A 305 -17.38 8.58 4.01
N THR A 306 -17.81 8.89 5.24
CA THR A 306 -17.00 9.70 6.16
C THR A 306 -15.76 8.94 6.64
N PHE A 307 -15.84 7.62 6.82
CA PHE A 307 -14.67 6.80 7.10
C PHE A 307 -13.65 6.87 5.95
N GLU A 308 -14.07 6.71 4.69
CA GLU A 308 -13.16 6.79 3.54
C GLU A 308 -12.49 8.17 3.42
N LEU A 309 -13.19 9.24 3.75
CA LEU A 309 -12.68 10.61 3.63
C LEU A 309 -11.83 11.07 4.82
N PHE A 310 -12.09 10.56 6.03
CA PHE A 310 -11.41 10.99 7.26
C PHE A 310 -10.75 9.86 8.03
N GLY A 311 -11.46 8.76 8.30
CA GLY A 311 -10.96 7.64 9.11
C GLY A 311 -9.79 6.92 8.45
N ARG A 312 -9.93 6.58 7.17
CA ARG A 312 -8.85 5.94 6.43
C ARG A 312 -7.59 6.81 6.32
N PRO A 313 -7.63 8.10 5.97
CA PRO A 313 -6.45 8.98 6.00
C PRO A 313 -5.79 9.09 7.38
N VAL A 314 -6.56 9.11 8.47
CA VAL A 314 -6.04 9.08 9.84
C VAL A 314 -5.24 7.81 10.09
N ILE A 315 -5.81 6.64 9.80
CA ILE A 315 -5.14 5.35 9.96
C ILE A 315 -3.87 5.28 9.10
N ARG A 316 -3.94 5.70 7.84
CA ARG A 316 -2.76 5.71 6.97
C ARG A 316 -1.66 6.65 7.49
N LYS A 317 -2.01 7.80 8.05
CA LYS A 317 -1.03 8.69 8.68
C LYS A 317 -0.41 8.05 9.93
N MET A 318 -1.20 7.39 10.77
CA MET A 318 -0.69 6.63 11.93
C MET A 318 0.28 5.52 11.52
N LEU A 319 0.04 4.88 10.37
CA LEU A 319 0.92 3.87 9.77
C LEU A 319 2.18 4.46 9.11
N GLY A 320 2.32 5.79 9.03
CA GLY A 320 3.47 6.44 8.43
C GLY A 320 3.44 6.56 6.90
N HIS A 321 2.31 6.29 6.26
CA HIS A 321 2.19 6.48 4.80
C HIS A 321 2.35 7.94 4.41
N THR A 322 3.01 8.21 3.30
CA THR A 322 3.12 9.53 2.68
C THR A 322 1.92 9.86 1.79
N ARG A 323 1.28 8.85 1.20
CA ARG A 323 0.08 9.00 0.35
C ARG A 323 -1.16 8.57 1.13
N LEU A 324 -1.89 9.55 1.67
CA LEU A 324 -3.01 9.30 2.57
C LEU A 324 -4.35 9.14 1.84
N LEU A 325 -4.54 9.82 0.71
CA LEU A 325 -5.83 9.90 0.03
C LEU A 325 -5.97 8.82 -1.05
N ARG A 326 -7.22 8.50 -1.36
CA ARG A 326 -7.55 7.68 -2.53
C ARG A 326 -7.24 8.45 -3.82
N PRO A 327 -6.84 7.76 -4.90
CA PRO A 327 -6.65 8.39 -6.19
C PRO A 327 -7.98 8.89 -6.77
N GLN A 328 -7.91 9.99 -7.51
CA GLN A 328 -9.04 10.52 -8.28
C GLN A 328 -8.75 10.36 -9.77
N VAL A 329 -9.80 10.01 -10.53
CA VAL A 329 -9.76 9.88 -11.98
C VAL A 329 -10.86 10.70 -12.60
N ASP A 330 -10.66 11.15 -13.84
CA ASP A 330 -11.71 11.76 -14.63
C ASP A 330 -12.58 10.65 -15.24
N VAL A 331 -13.89 10.79 -15.11
CA VAL A 331 -14.88 9.81 -15.58
C VAL A 331 -15.94 10.44 -16.44
N VAL A 332 -16.50 9.68 -17.37
CA VAL A 332 -17.74 10.05 -18.08
C VAL A 332 -18.92 9.39 -17.36
N VAL A 333 -19.88 10.17 -16.89
CA VAL A 333 -21.05 9.68 -16.14
C VAL A 333 -22.18 9.34 -17.12
N THR A 334 -22.49 8.06 -17.30
CA THR A 334 -23.40 7.60 -18.36
C THR A 334 -24.86 7.92 -18.12
N ASP A 335 -25.31 7.87 -16.87
CA ASP A 335 -26.71 8.07 -16.46
C ASP A 335 -26.96 9.47 -15.85
N GLY A 336 -25.87 10.23 -15.68
CA GLY A 336 -25.92 11.58 -15.10
C GLY A 336 -26.20 11.60 -13.60
N VAL A 337 -26.12 12.80 -12.99
CA VAL A 337 -26.53 13.09 -11.62
C VAL A 337 -27.45 14.28 -11.62
N ASN A 338 -28.76 14.03 -11.55
CA ASN A 338 -29.79 15.07 -11.73
C ASN A 338 -30.20 15.72 -10.39
N GLU A 339 -29.78 15.16 -9.26
CA GLU A 339 -30.16 15.68 -7.95
C GLU A 339 -29.39 16.98 -7.64
N ARG A 340 -30.09 18.08 -7.43
CA ARG A 340 -29.50 19.37 -7.02
C ARG A 340 -29.19 19.37 -5.53
N VAL A 341 -27.90 19.29 -5.19
CA VAL A 341 -27.41 19.34 -3.81
C VAL A 341 -26.50 20.55 -3.64
N MET A 342 -26.81 21.42 -2.69
CA MET A 342 -26.01 22.63 -2.42
C MET A 342 -24.65 22.32 -1.79
N ARG A 343 -24.51 21.14 -1.19
CA ARG A 343 -23.26 20.63 -0.59
C ARG A 343 -22.51 19.76 -1.59
N ARG A 344 -21.21 19.57 -1.40
CA ARG A 344 -20.45 18.58 -2.17
C ARG A 344 -21.09 17.21 -2.02
N HIS A 345 -21.38 16.56 -3.14
CA HIS A 345 -22.08 15.29 -3.15
C HIS A 345 -21.14 14.17 -3.60
N TYR A 346 -20.93 13.19 -2.73
CA TYR A 346 -20.18 11.96 -3.00
C TYR A 346 -21.19 10.90 -3.43
N VAL A 347 -21.36 10.73 -4.74
CA VAL A 347 -22.35 9.83 -5.35
C VAL A 347 -21.73 8.47 -5.53
N ARG A 348 -22.35 7.43 -4.95
CA ARG A 348 -21.90 6.05 -5.11
C ARG A 348 -22.06 5.63 -6.56
N ALA A 349 -20.97 5.07 -7.13
CA ALA A 349 -20.92 4.71 -8.53
C ALA A 349 -20.08 3.45 -8.75
N TRP A 350 -20.34 2.78 -9.86
CA TRP A 350 -19.49 1.79 -10.46
C TRP A 350 -18.69 2.43 -11.59
N VAL A 351 -17.38 2.35 -11.54
CA VAL A 351 -16.45 2.83 -12.57
C VAL A 351 -15.80 1.64 -13.23
N GLU A 352 -15.76 1.65 -14.55
CA GLU A 352 -15.07 0.66 -15.38
C GLU A 352 -14.22 1.35 -16.44
N TRP A 353 -13.23 0.64 -16.97
CA TRP A 353 -12.48 1.09 -18.13
C TRP A 353 -13.16 0.61 -19.41
N ARG A 354 -13.54 1.52 -20.29
CA ARG A 354 -14.22 1.23 -21.55
C ARG A 354 -13.77 2.21 -22.62
N ASP A 355 -13.42 1.70 -23.81
CA ASP A 355 -13.08 2.50 -25.00
C ASP A 355 -12.03 3.60 -24.71
N GLY A 356 -10.96 3.24 -24.00
CA GLY A 356 -9.84 4.14 -23.69
C GLY A 356 -10.11 5.20 -22.63
N ARG A 357 -11.17 5.07 -21.82
CA ARG A 357 -11.55 6.01 -20.76
C ARG A 357 -12.25 5.33 -19.58
N PHE A 358 -12.27 6.01 -18.44
CA PHE A 358 -13.10 5.58 -17.32
C PHE A 358 -14.54 6.05 -17.52
N VAL A 359 -15.46 5.11 -17.36
CA VAL A 359 -16.90 5.34 -17.48
C VAL A 359 -17.55 5.01 -16.13
N ALA A 360 -18.40 5.90 -15.65
CA ALA A 360 -19.08 5.77 -14.36
C ALA A 360 -20.60 5.65 -14.57
N ARG A 361 -21.21 4.77 -13.75
CA ARG A 361 -22.66 4.68 -13.61
C ARG A 361 -23.02 4.74 -12.14
N THR A 362 -24.06 5.52 -11.78
CA THR A 362 -24.52 5.62 -10.40
C THR A 362 -25.14 4.29 -9.93
N THR A 363 -25.05 4.00 -8.62
CA THR A 363 -25.66 2.79 -8.03
C THR A 363 -27.16 2.96 -7.71
N GLY A 364 -27.83 3.90 -8.37
CA GLY A 364 -29.26 4.18 -8.21
C GLY A 364 -29.54 5.07 -6.99
N ASN A 365 -30.42 4.65 -6.09
CA ASN A 365 -30.84 5.49 -4.97
C ASN A 365 -29.66 5.89 -4.04
N GLN A 366 -29.46 7.22 -3.92
CA GLN A 366 -28.37 7.82 -3.16
C GLN A 366 -28.76 8.16 -1.70
N GLY A 367 -29.83 7.57 -1.15
CA GLY A 367 -30.21 7.72 0.25
C GLY A 367 -29.13 7.21 1.21
N SER A 368 -28.90 7.92 2.31
CA SER A 368 -27.85 7.58 3.29
C SER A 368 -28.14 6.32 4.11
N HIS A 369 -29.39 5.84 4.07
CA HIS A 369 -29.87 4.61 4.73
C HIS A 369 -29.91 3.39 3.78
N ILE A 370 -29.61 3.57 2.48
CA ILE A 370 -29.66 2.49 1.49
C ILE A 370 -28.32 1.74 1.48
N THR A 371 -28.11 0.86 2.43
CA THR A 371 -26.86 0.10 2.61
C THR A 371 -26.50 -0.73 1.38
N THR A 372 -27.50 -1.30 0.68
CA THR A 372 -27.28 -2.10 -0.53
C THR A 372 -26.63 -1.33 -1.67
N SER A 373 -26.73 0.02 -1.66
CA SER A 373 -26.05 0.86 -2.66
C SER A 373 -24.53 0.81 -2.55
N LEU A 374 -23.97 0.35 -1.42
CA LEU A 374 -22.53 0.14 -1.24
C LEU A 374 -22.02 -1.12 -1.93
N LEU A 375 -22.86 -2.14 -2.14
CA LEU A 375 -22.45 -3.45 -2.70
C LEU A 375 -21.90 -3.34 -4.13
N HIS A 376 -22.39 -2.37 -4.90
CA HIS A 376 -22.00 -2.16 -6.30
C HIS A 376 -21.22 -0.85 -6.46
N THR A 377 -20.49 -0.43 -5.42
CA THR A 377 -19.73 0.81 -5.41
C THR A 377 -18.24 0.52 -5.39
N ASN A 378 -17.51 0.92 -6.43
CA ASN A 378 -16.05 0.92 -6.44
C ASN A 378 -15.47 2.35 -6.50
N ALA A 379 -16.34 3.38 -6.61
CA ALA A 379 -15.93 4.77 -6.64
C ALA A 379 -17.02 5.72 -6.11
N LEU A 380 -16.60 6.92 -5.73
CA LEU A 380 -17.49 8.02 -5.37
C LEU A 380 -17.33 9.16 -6.41
N ILE A 381 -18.35 9.41 -7.23
CA ILE A 381 -18.37 10.58 -8.11
C ILE A 381 -18.45 11.84 -7.24
N ILE A 382 -17.60 12.80 -7.49
CA ILE A 382 -17.55 14.08 -6.76
C ILE A 382 -18.36 15.12 -7.55
N VAL A 383 -19.52 15.46 -7.02
CA VAL A 383 -20.33 16.58 -7.54
C VAL A 383 -20.02 17.82 -6.69
N PRO A 384 -19.53 18.91 -7.30
CA PRO A 384 -19.20 20.13 -6.56
C PRO A 384 -20.38 20.76 -5.82
N GLU A 385 -20.09 21.65 -4.90
CA GLU A 385 -21.08 22.47 -4.20
C GLU A 385 -21.82 23.41 -5.18
N GLY A 386 -22.97 23.94 -4.75
CA GLY A 386 -23.71 24.98 -5.49
C GLY A 386 -24.83 24.44 -6.38
N GLY A 387 -25.30 23.21 -6.16
CA GLY A 387 -26.43 22.64 -6.89
C GLY A 387 -26.10 22.22 -8.32
N VAL A 388 -24.84 21.91 -8.58
CA VAL A 388 -24.38 21.38 -9.87
C VAL A 388 -25.07 20.07 -10.19
N GLN A 389 -25.45 19.88 -11.44
CA GLN A 389 -25.96 18.64 -12.00
C GLN A 389 -24.99 18.15 -13.08
N ILE A 390 -24.82 16.85 -13.21
CA ILE A 390 -24.02 16.24 -14.27
C ILE A 390 -24.99 15.57 -15.23
N GLN A 391 -25.03 16.07 -16.48
CA GLN A 391 -25.86 15.46 -17.53
C GLN A 391 -25.35 14.09 -17.91
N ALA A 392 -26.19 13.20 -18.43
CA ALA A 392 -25.76 11.94 -19.00
C ALA A 392 -24.73 12.19 -20.12
N GLY A 393 -23.59 11.46 -20.04
CA GLY A 393 -22.42 11.70 -20.88
C GLY A 393 -21.50 12.83 -20.42
N GLY A 394 -21.83 13.54 -19.35
CA GLY A 394 -21.00 14.59 -18.77
C GLY A 394 -19.79 14.06 -18.01
N SER A 395 -18.78 14.92 -17.86
CA SER A 395 -17.54 14.57 -17.15
C SER A 395 -17.59 14.95 -15.68
N ALA A 396 -16.92 14.14 -14.84
CA ALA A 396 -16.73 14.40 -13.40
C ALA A 396 -15.43 13.80 -12.92
N LYS A 397 -15.02 14.15 -11.67
CA LYS A 397 -13.99 13.41 -10.94
C LYS A 397 -14.64 12.31 -10.09
N ALA A 398 -13.98 11.15 -10.04
CA ALA A 398 -14.37 10.06 -9.15
C ALA A 398 -13.22 9.69 -8.23
N LEU A 399 -13.50 9.55 -6.94
CA LEU A 399 -12.60 9.00 -5.93
C LEU A 399 -12.68 7.48 -6.01
N MET A 400 -11.58 6.82 -6.40
CA MET A 400 -11.55 5.37 -6.54
C MET A 400 -11.42 4.69 -5.18
N LEU A 401 -12.35 3.82 -4.82
CA LEU A 401 -12.29 2.98 -3.62
C LEU A 401 -11.53 1.68 -3.90
N THR A 402 -11.81 1.06 -5.04
CA THR A 402 -11.07 -0.08 -5.59
C THR A 402 -10.94 0.09 -7.09
N TRP A 403 -9.85 -0.43 -7.68
CA TRP A 403 -9.70 -0.43 -9.13
C TRP A 403 -10.58 -1.51 -9.77
N PRO A 404 -11.20 -1.23 -10.92
CA PRO A 404 -11.88 -2.27 -11.67
C PRO A 404 -10.86 -3.29 -12.19
N GLU A 405 -11.22 -4.57 -12.17
CA GLU A 405 -10.51 -5.57 -12.95
C GLU A 405 -10.80 -5.32 -14.44
N VAL A 406 -9.77 -5.36 -15.27
CA VAL A 406 -9.85 -5.07 -16.71
C VAL A 406 -9.98 -6.37 -17.49
#